data_825c0f4c34b31e617b24b2aef88f04a7
#
_entry.id   825c0f4c34b31e617b24b2aef88f04a7
#
_cell.length_a   1.000
_cell.length_b   1.000
_cell.length_c   1.000
_cell.angle_alpha   90.00
_cell.angle_beta   90.00
_cell.angle_gamma   90.00
#
_symmetry.space_group_name_H-M   'P 1'
#
loop_
_entity.id
_entity.type
_entity.pdbx_description
1 polymer ?
#
loop_
_entity_poly.entity_id
_entity_poly.type
_entity_poly.pdbx_seq_one_letter_code
_entity_poly.pdbx_strand_id
1 'polypeptide(L)'
;MLLSFIVLYLLISIGVGLYAATRVHNTADYAVAGRSLPLAVVIATTFATWFGSETVLGVSARFVDGGLGAVVEDPFGASMCLVLVGLFFAYKLYQKNLITLGDYYRQRYGRTIEVVCSAIILFSYLGWVAAQITALGLVFNLLTQGAVSVTQGMIIGTLIVLVYTLYGGMWSVAMTDFVQMIVIGVG
;
A
#
# COMPACT_ATOMS: atom_id res chain seq x y z
N MET A 1 -5.82 -24.63 12.65
CA MET A 1 -4.98 -24.71 11.45
C MET A 1 -4.89 -23.34 10.73
N LEU A 2 -6.00 -22.74 10.28
CA LEU A 2 -5.96 -21.45 9.56
C LEU A 2 -5.26 -20.34 10.36
N LEU A 3 -5.59 -20.18 11.64
CA LEU A 3 -4.96 -19.17 12.51
C LEU A 3 -3.43 -19.35 12.61
N SER A 4 -2.94 -20.59 12.67
CA SER A 4 -1.50 -20.87 12.74
C SER A 4 -0.78 -20.46 11.47
N PHE A 5 -1.39 -20.66 10.30
CA PHE A 5 -0.84 -20.18 9.02
C PHE A 5 -0.78 -18.66 8.95
N ILE A 6 -1.81 -17.97 9.46
CA ILE A 6 -1.86 -16.50 9.48
C ILE A 6 -0.78 -15.96 10.41
N VAL A 7 -0.63 -16.51 11.61
CA VAL A 7 0.42 -16.09 12.56
C VAL A 7 1.80 -16.31 11.94
N LEU A 8 2.03 -17.45 11.30
CA LEU A 8 3.28 -17.74 10.60
C LEU A 8 3.55 -16.74 9.49
N TYR A 9 2.54 -16.44 8.66
CA TYR A 9 2.63 -15.45 7.60
C TYR A 9 2.97 -14.05 8.14
N LEU A 10 2.31 -13.62 9.22
CA LEU A 10 2.61 -12.33 9.86
C LEU A 10 4.03 -12.27 10.41
N LEU A 11 4.51 -13.35 11.04
CA LEU A 11 5.89 -13.44 11.53
C LEU A 11 6.91 -13.36 10.38
N ILE A 12 6.64 -14.05 9.27
CA ILE A 12 7.47 -13.98 8.06
C ILE A 12 7.46 -12.54 7.51
N SER A 13 6.31 -11.91 7.41
CA SER A 13 6.17 -10.54 6.91
C SER A 13 6.95 -9.55 7.79
N ILE A 14 6.83 -9.65 9.11
CA ILE A 14 7.62 -8.82 10.05
C ILE A 14 9.12 -9.09 9.85
N GLY A 15 9.52 -10.34 9.79
CA GLY A 15 10.93 -10.72 9.60
C GLY A 15 11.53 -10.16 8.30
N VAL A 16 10.80 -10.29 7.20
CA VAL A 16 11.18 -9.74 5.88
C VAL A 16 11.26 -8.21 5.94
N GLY A 17 10.25 -7.57 6.54
CA GLY A 17 10.21 -6.11 6.68
C GLY A 17 11.37 -5.58 7.52
N LEU A 18 11.68 -6.18 8.66
CA LEU A 18 12.82 -5.80 9.50
C LEU A 18 14.16 -6.09 8.83
N TYR A 19 14.28 -7.20 8.10
CA TYR A 19 15.48 -7.47 7.31
C TYR A 19 15.69 -6.40 6.22
N ALA A 20 14.64 -6.01 5.52
CA ALA A 20 14.70 -4.95 4.53
C ALA A 20 15.06 -3.58 5.14
N ALA A 21 14.69 -3.32 6.39
CA ALA A 21 15.05 -2.10 7.12
C ALA A 21 16.57 -1.91 7.25
N THR A 22 17.37 -2.98 7.22
CA THR A 22 18.84 -2.89 7.25
C THR A 22 19.45 -2.20 6.02
N ARG A 23 18.66 -2.02 4.96
CA ARG A 23 19.08 -1.33 3.73
C ARG A 23 18.85 0.18 3.75
N VAL A 24 18.23 0.69 4.79
CA VAL A 24 17.89 2.12 4.92
C VAL A 24 19.05 2.85 5.60
N HIS A 25 19.73 3.71 4.86
CA HIS A 25 20.86 4.50 5.35
C HIS A 25 20.61 6.01 5.30
N ASN A 26 19.63 6.45 4.51
CA ASN A 26 19.32 7.87 4.31
C ASN A 26 17.82 8.08 4.01
N THR A 27 17.41 9.35 3.94
CA THR A 27 16.00 9.72 3.67
C THR A 27 15.51 9.23 2.31
N ALA A 28 16.36 9.18 1.28
CA ALA A 28 15.97 8.69 -0.03
C ALA A 28 15.76 7.16 -0.02
N ASP A 29 16.57 6.41 0.74
CA ASP A 29 16.35 4.99 0.94
C ASP A 29 15.03 4.75 1.67
N TYR A 30 14.73 5.55 2.70
CA TYR A 30 13.50 5.43 3.46
C TYR A 30 12.25 5.76 2.62
N ALA A 31 12.28 6.87 1.88
CA ALA A 31 11.10 7.39 1.18
C ALA A 31 10.84 6.71 -0.18
N VAL A 32 11.89 6.37 -0.94
CA VAL A 32 11.79 5.86 -2.31
C VAL A 32 12.72 4.67 -2.59
N ALA A 33 13.18 3.97 -1.55
CA ALA A 33 14.09 2.83 -1.62
C ALA A 33 15.37 3.12 -2.47
N GLY A 34 15.91 4.33 -2.32
CA GLY A 34 17.05 4.79 -3.11
C GLY A 34 16.83 4.78 -4.62
N ARG A 35 15.58 4.65 -5.10
CA ARG A 35 15.20 4.49 -6.51
C ARG A 35 15.88 3.28 -7.20
N SER A 36 16.21 2.26 -6.44
CA SER A 36 17.01 1.10 -6.88
C SER A 36 16.25 -0.23 -6.84
N LEU A 37 14.91 -0.19 -6.67
CA LEU A 37 14.10 -1.39 -6.64
C LEU A 37 14.14 -2.12 -7.99
N PRO A 38 14.36 -3.45 -8.00
CA PRO A 38 14.24 -4.26 -9.21
C PRO A 38 12.83 -4.21 -9.80
N LEU A 39 12.71 -4.33 -11.12
CA LEU A 39 11.43 -4.25 -11.82
C LEU A 39 10.38 -5.22 -11.25
N ALA A 40 10.76 -6.45 -10.91
CA ALA A 40 9.85 -7.43 -10.32
C ALA A 40 9.27 -6.95 -8.99
N VAL A 41 10.08 -6.29 -8.15
CA VAL A 41 9.62 -5.72 -6.88
C VAL A 41 8.71 -4.52 -7.11
N VAL A 42 9.02 -3.66 -8.09
CA VAL A 42 8.14 -2.52 -8.45
C VAL A 42 6.78 -3.01 -8.93
N ILE A 43 6.74 -4.05 -9.78
CA ILE A 43 5.49 -4.67 -10.23
C ILE A 43 4.71 -5.22 -9.03
N ALA A 44 5.39 -5.94 -8.13
CA ALA A 44 4.76 -6.51 -6.93
C ALA A 44 4.17 -5.43 -6.02
N THR A 45 4.93 -4.37 -5.74
CA THR A 45 4.46 -3.26 -4.91
C THR A 45 3.28 -2.53 -5.54
N THR A 46 3.32 -2.28 -6.84
CA THR A 46 2.20 -1.67 -7.56
C THR A 46 0.97 -2.56 -7.50
N PHE A 47 1.12 -3.86 -7.74
CA PHE A 47 0.03 -4.83 -7.66
C PHE A 47 -0.56 -4.89 -6.23
N ALA A 48 0.28 -5.06 -5.20
CA ALA A 48 -0.16 -5.17 -3.82
C ALA A 48 -0.87 -3.89 -3.32
N THR A 49 -0.46 -2.71 -3.80
CA THR A 49 -1.13 -1.44 -3.45
C THR A 49 -2.55 -1.39 -4.02
N TRP A 50 -2.77 -1.89 -5.23
CA TRP A 50 -4.09 -1.89 -5.86
C TRP A 50 -4.94 -3.09 -5.48
N PHE A 51 -4.34 -4.25 -5.29
CA PHE A 51 -5.03 -5.47 -4.88
C PHE A 51 -5.14 -5.57 -3.35
N GLY A 52 -5.80 -4.59 -2.76
CA GLY A 52 -6.00 -4.49 -1.31
C GLY A 52 -7.43 -4.83 -0.88
N SER A 53 -7.77 -4.42 0.33
CA SER A 53 -9.10 -4.63 0.91
C SER A 53 -10.22 -3.97 0.10
N GLU A 54 -9.95 -2.86 -0.55
CA GLU A 54 -10.90 -2.16 -1.40
C GLU A 54 -11.31 -3.02 -2.59
N THR A 55 -10.36 -3.62 -3.29
CA THR A 55 -10.63 -4.50 -4.43
C THR A 55 -11.33 -5.79 -3.98
N VAL A 56 -10.83 -6.43 -2.92
CA VAL A 56 -11.36 -7.73 -2.47
C VAL A 56 -12.74 -7.60 -1.81
N LEU A 57 -12.92 -6.64 -0.92
CA LEU A 57 -14.17 -6.46 -0.17
C LEU A 57 -15.10 -5.43 -0.82
N GLY A 58 -14.58 -4.27 -1.19
CA GLY A 58 -15.37 -3.15 -1.68
C GLY A 58 -15.92 -3.38 -3.08
N VAL A 59 -15.07 -3.81 -4.03
CA VAL A 59 -15.50 -4.09 -5.42
C VAL A 59 -16.45 -5.27 -5.44
N SER A 60 -16.16 -6.34 -4.68
CA SER A 60 -17.05 -7.50 -4.59
C SER A 60 -18.43 -7.14 -4.07
N ALA A 61 -18.51 -6.33 -3.02
CA ALA A 61 -19.79 -5.87 -2.47
C ALA A 61 -20.56 -5.00 -3.50
N ARG A 62 -19.91 -4.02 -4.13
CA ARG A 62 -20.52 -3.18 -5.17
C ARG A 62 -21.02 -3.99 -6.38
N PHE A 63 -20.28 -5.04 -6.76
CA PHE A 63 -20.68 -5.92 -7.86
C PHE A 63 -21.96 -6.68 -7.52
N VAL A 64 -22.09 -7.18 -6.30
CA VAL A 64 -23.30 -7.88 -5.84
C VAL A 64 -24.52 -6.95 -5.86
N ASP A 65 -24.36 -5.70 -5.43
CA ASP A 65 -25.46 -4.72 -5.32
C ASP A 65 -25.87 -4.10 -6.66
N GLY A 66 -24.90 -3.83 -7.56
CA GLY A 66 -25.14 -3.04 -8.78
C GLY A 66 -24.60 -3.63 -10.08
N GLY A 67 -24.08 -4.85 -10.05
CA GLY A 67 -23.53 -5.53 -11.23
C GLY A 67 -22.30 -4.83 -11.82
N LEU A 68 -21.99 -5.12 -13.09
CA LEU A 68 -20.81 -4.58 -13.78
C LEU A 68 -20.80 -3.04 -13.85
N GLY A 69 -21.94 -2.40 -13.92
CA GLY A 69 -22.03 -0.95 -13.98
C GLY A 69 -21.53 -0.24 -12.73
N ALA A 70 -21.62 -0.89 -11.57
CA ALA A 70 -21.17 -0.34 -10.29
C ALA A 70 -19.66 -0.49 -10.04
N VAL A 71 -18.94 -1.25 -10.87
CA VAL A 71 -17.52 -1.55 -10.72
C VAL A 71 -16.66 -1.06 -11.89
N VAL A 72 -17.15 -0.10 -12.66
CA VAL A 72 -16.40 0.47 -13.79
C VAL A 72 -15.14 1.20 -13.33
N GLU A 73 -15.20 1.85 -12.16
CA GLU A 73 -14.07 2.61 -11.61
C GLU A 73 -12.90 1.71 -11.26
N ASP A 74 -13.16 0.62 -10.56
CA ASP A 74 -12.18 -0.37 -10.15
C ASP A 74 -12.75 -1.78 -10.44
N PRO A 75 -12.10 -2.62 -11.24
CA PRO A 75 -10.69 -2.53 -11.69
C PRO A 75 -10.45 -1.81 -13.03
N PHE A 76 -11.46 -1.50 -13.83
CA PHE A 76 -11.25 -1.05 -15.22
C PHE A 76 -10.67 0.37 -15.31
N GLY A 77 -11.26 1.34 -14.62
CA GLY A 77 -10.78 2.73 -14.60
C GLY A 77 -9.39 2.84 -13.98
N ALA A 78 -9.16 2.15 -12.87
CA ALA A 78 -7.87 2.10 -12.20
C ALA A 78 -6.77 1.50 -13.09
N SER A 79 -7.03 0.38 -13.75
CA SER A 79 -6.08 -0.25 -14.67
C SER A 79 -5.74 0.67 -15.84
N MET A 80 -6.74 1.32 -16.45
CA MET A 80 -6.53 2.27 -17.53
C MET A 80 -5.71 3.48 -17.07
N CYS A 81 -5.97 3.99 -15.87
CA CYS A 81 -5.19 5.08 -15.27
C CYS A 81 -3.71 4.70 -15.14
N LEU A 82 -3.40 3.50 -14.62
CA LEU A 82 -2.01 3.01 -14.49
C LEU A 82 -1.31 2.92 -15.85
N VAL A 83 -2.00 2.40 -16.87
CA VAL A 83 -1.45 2.32 -18.25
C VAL A 83 -1.15 3.71 -18.78
N LEU A 84 -2.08 4.66 -18.66
CA LEU A 84 -1.90 6.03 -19.16
C LEU A 84 -0.78 6.76 -18.39
N VAL A 85 -0.73 6.62 -17.07
CA VAL A 85 0.35 7.19 -16.26
C VAL A 85 1.70 6.58 -16.65
N GLY A 86 1.77 5.27 -16.83
CA GLY A 86 2.98 4.59 -17.27
C GLY A 86 3.49 5.10 -18.61
N LEU A 87 2.62 5.22 -19.60
CA LEU A 87 2.98 5.64 -20.96
C LEU A 87 3.37 7.12 -21.06
N PHE A 88 2.65 8.02 -20.39
CA PHE A 88 2.78 9.45 -20.63
C PHE A 88 3.52 10.23 -19.54
N PHE A 89 3.48 9.75 -18.29
CA PHE A 89 3.96 10.52 -17.14
C PHE A 89 5.15 9.88 -16.42
N ALA A 90 5.19 8.56 -16.27
CA ALA A 90 6.17 7.88 -15.41
C ALA A 90 7.61 8.24 -15.76
N TYR A 91 7.99 8.15 -17.02
CA TYR A 91 9.35 8.47 -17.47
C TYR A 91 9.73 9.93 -17.20
N LYS A 92 8.82 10.87 -17.50
CA LYS A 92 9.07 12.31 -17.29
C LYS A 92 9.21 12.68 -15.82
N LEU A 93 8.41 12.06 -14.95
CA LEU A 93 8.48 12.26 -13.49
C LEU A 93 9.75 11.62 -12.92
N TYR A 94 10.10 10.44 -13.41
CA TYR A 94 11.32 9.74 -12.98
C TYR A 94 12.58 10.57 -13.22
N GLN A 95 12.69 11.24 -14.37
CA GLN A 95 13.85 12.08 -14.71
C GLN A 95 14.01 13.31 -13.79
N LYS A 96 12.94 13.75 -13.12
CA LYS A 96 12.99 14.93 -12.24
C LYS A 96 13.63 14.68 -10.87
N ASN A 97 13.99 13.43 -10.55
CA ASN A 97 14.59 13.05 -9.26
C ASN A 97 13.83 13.53 -8.02
N LEU A 98 12.51 13.51 -8.09
CA LEU A 98 11.62 13.92 -7.00
C LEU A 98 11.57 12.84 -5.92
N ILE A 99 11.47 13.25 -4.66
CA ILE A 99 11.20 12.35 -3.53
C ILE A 99 9.68 12.26 -3.30
N THR A 100 8.99 13.39 -3.44
CA THR A 100 7.55 13.50 -3.27
C THR A 100 6.88 14.25 -4.42
N LEU A 101 5.57 14.11 -4.55
CA LEU A 101 4.79 14.97 -5.45
C LEU A 101 4.81 16.43 -5.01
N GLY A 102 4.98 16.70 -3.71
CA GLY A 102 5.17 18.04 -3.18
C GLY A 102 6.37 18.75 -3.82
N ASP A 103 7.48 18.03 -4.02
CA ASP A 103 8.68 18.58 -4.68
C ASP A 103 8.40 19.05 -6.12
N TYR A 104 7.52 18.32 -6.84
CA TYR A 104 7.09 18.73 -8.17
C TYR A 104 6.36 20.07 -8.15
N TYR A 105 5.40 20.20 -7.22
CA TYR A 105 4.64 21.45 -7.08
C TYR A 105 5.53 22.61 -6.62
N ARG A 106 6.49 22.34 -5.72
CA ARG A 106 7.48 23.34 -5.29
C ARG A 106 8.31 23.88 -6.45
N GLN A 107 8.84 22.99 -7.29
CA GLN A 107 9.69 23.37 -8.44
C GLN A 107 8.91 24.20 -9.46
N ARG A 108 7.62 23.97 -9.63
CA ARG A 108 6.81 24.62 -10.68
C ARG A 108 6.03 25.84 -10.19
N TYR A 109 5.53 25.82 -8.96
CA TYR A 109 4.58 26.82 -8.45
C TYR A 109 5.02 27.47 -7.13
N GLY A 110 6.15 27.04 -6.56
CA GLY A 110 6.69 27.58 -5.32
C GLY A 110 6.16 26.91 -4.04
N ARG A 111 6.69 27.39 -2.91
CA ARG A 111 6.50 26.75 -1.59
C ARG A 111 5.05 26.75 -1.10
N THR A 112 4.31 27.80 -1.36
CA THR A 112 2.91 27.89 -0.90
C THR A 112 2.05 26.78 -1.51
N ILE A 113 2.19 26.56 -2.82
CA ILE A 113 1.46 25.50 -3.52
C ILE A 113 1.93 24.10 -3.09
N GLU A 114 3.23 23.92 -2.85
CA GLU A 114 3.76 22.69 -2.25
C GLU A 114 3.03 22.33 -0.95
N VAL A 115 2.93 23.29 -0.01
CA VAL A 115 2.30 23.06 1.30
C VAL A 115 0.81 22.75 1.15
N VAL A 116 0.09 23.53 0.33
CA VAL A 116 -1.34 23.31 0.09
C VAL A 116 -1.59 21.92 -0.54
N CYS A 117 -0.86 21.59 -1.60
CA CYS A 117 -1.02 20.29 -2.26
C CYS A 117 -0.63 19.13 -1.32
N SER A 118 0.46 19.27 -0.56
CA SER A 118 0.87 18.24 0.41
C SER A 118 -0.17 18.04 1.51
N ALA A 119 -0.79 19.11 2.00
CA ALA A 119 -1.88 19.02 2.98
C ALA A 119 -3.11 18.31 2.40
N ILE A 120 -3.52 18.64 1.17
CA ILE A 120 -4.65 17.98 0.50
C ILE A 120 -4.36 16.49 0.31
N ILE A 121 -3.17 16.13 -0.16
CA ILE A 121 -2.73 14.74 -0.31
C ILE A 121 -2.79 14.01 1.04
N LEU A 122 -2.26 14.61 2.12
CA LEU A 122 -2.28 14.03 3.46
C LEU A 122 -3.71 13.72 3.91
N PHE A 123 -4.64 14.69 3.80
CA PHE A 123 -6.04 14.49 4.20
C PHE A 123 -6.73 13.42 3.34
N SER A 124 -6.45 13.36 2.04
CA SER A 124 -6.96 12.33 1.15
C SER A 124 -6.52 10.93 1.57
N TYR A 125 -5.24 10.77 1.91
CA TYR A 125 -4.69 9.48 2.37
C TYR A 125 -5.21 9.04 3.73
N LEU A 126 -5.59 9.95 4.64
CA LEU A 126 -6.16 9.58 5.94
C LEU A 126 -7.42 8.72 5.80
N GLY A 127 -8.32 9.08 4.88
CA GLY A 127 -9.53 8.29 4.61
C GLY A 127 -9.20 6.89 4.08
N TRP A 128 -8.27 6.81 3.13
CA TRP A 128 -7.85 5.54 2.56
C TRP A 128 -7.18 4.62 3.60
N VAL A 129 -6.26 5.16 4.41
CA VAL A 129 -5.59 4.41 5.50
C VAL A 129 -6.61 3.94 6.54
N ALA A 130 -7.59 4.77 6.91
CA ALA A 130 -8.64 4.38 7.85
C ALA A 130 -9.46 3.19 7.33
N ALA A 131 -9.79 3.16 6.02
CA ALA A 131 -10.48 2.04 5.39
C ALA A 131 -9.64 0.75 5.45
N GLN A 132 -8.33 0.81 5.16
CA GLN A 132 -7.43 -0.33 5.24
C GLN A 132 -7.31 -0.89 6.67
N ILE A 133 -7.17 -0.01 7.67
CA ILE A 133 -7.12 -0.41 9.09
C ILE A 133 -8.43 -1.08 9.51
N THR A 134 -9.58 -0.54 9.09
CA THR A 134 -10.88 -1.11 9.40
C THR A 134 -11.04 -2.50 8.78
N ALA A 135 -10.67 -2.67 7.52
CA ALA A 135 -10.69 -3.96 6.84
C ALA A 135 -9.81 -5.00 7.54
N LEU A 136 -8.61 -4.60 7.97
CA LEU A 136 -7.71 -5.47 8.73
C LEU A 136 -8.36 -5.92 10.05
N GLY A 137 -9.05 -5.01 10.75
CA GLY A 137 -9.83 -5.35 11.96
C GLY A 137 -10.95 -6.36 11.69
N LEU A 138 -11.68 -6.19 10.59
CA LEU A 138 -12.73 -7.13 10.17
C LEU A 138 -12.16 -8.51 9.87
N VAL A 139 -11.03 -8.58 9.17
CA VAL A 139 -10.35 -9.85 8.86
C VAL A 139 -9.94 -10.56 10.15
N PHE A 140 -9.31 -9.89 11.11
CA PHE A 140 -8.96 -10.50 12.40
C PHE A 140 -10.18 -11.00 13.16
N ASN A 141 -11.27 -10.24 13.19
CA ASN A 141 -12.51 -10.64 13.85
C ASN A 141 -13.11 -11.91 13.22
N LEU A 142 -13.20 -11.94 11.89
CA LEU A 142 -13.71 -13.09 11.13
C LEU A 142 -12.86 -14.34 11.35
N LEU A 143 -11.54 -14.22 11.25
CA LEU A 143 -10.60 -15.34 11.37
C LEU A 143 -10.56 -15.92 12.78
N THR A 144 -10.81 -15.11 13.79
CA THR A 144 -10.87 -15.55 15.20
C THR A 144 -12.28 -15.92 15.64
N GLN A 145 -13.25 -15.96 14.71
CA GLN A 145 -14.66 -16.26 15.00
C GLN A 145 -15.25 -15.34 16.10
N GLY A 146 -14.83 -14.07 16.10
CA GLY A 146 -15.28 -13.08 17.09
C GLY A 146 -14.49 -13.05 18.40
N ALA A 147 -13.50 -13.94 18.59
CA ALA A 147 -12.68 -13.92 19.81
C ALA A 147 -11.85 -12.62 19.94
N VAL A 148 -11.44 -12.02 18.82
CA VAL A 148 -10.83 -10.69 18.74
C VAL A 148 -11.87 -9.72 18.20
N SER A 149 -12.16 -8.66 18.93
CA SER A 149 -13.08 -7.63 18.43
C SER A 149 -12.46 -6.86 17.26
N VAL A 150 -13.29 -6.25 16.41
CA VAL A 150 -12.82 -5.44 15.26
C VAL A 150 -11.80 -4.39 15.71
N THR A 151 -12.09 -3.67 16.80
CA THR A 151 -11.18 -2.63 17.34
C THR A 151 -9.84 -3.21 17.79
N GLN A 152 -9.85 -4.37 18.45
CA GLN A 152 -8.59 -5.04 18.82
C GLN A 152 -7.80 -5.49 17.60
N GLY A 153 -8.48 -6.04 16.58
CA GLY A 153 -7.87 -6.42 15.30
C GLY A 153 -7.25 -5.23 14.57
N MET A 154 -7.93 -4.06 14.57
CA MET A 154 -7.41 -2.81 14.04
C MET A 154 -6.11 -2.39 14.74
N ILE A 155 -6.07 -2.42 16.07
CA ILE A 155 -4.90 -2.05 16.86
C ILE A 155 -3.74 -3.01 16.61
N ILE A 156 -3.99 -4.31 16.69
CA ILE A 156 -2.96 -5.35 16.49
C ILE A 156 -2.37 -5.23 15.08
N GLY A 157 -3.21 -5.19 14.05
CA GLY A 157 -2.77 -5.11 12.68
C GLY A 157 -2.00 -3.83 12.38
N THR A 158 -2.48 -2.70 12.89
CA THR A 158 -1.78 -1.41 12.72
C THR A 158 -0.42 -1.43 13.40
N LEU A 159 -0.30 -1.98 14.60
CA LEU A 159 0.99 -2.07 15.30
C LEU A 159 1.99 -2.94 14.54
N ILE A 160 1.55 -4.07 13.98
CA ILE A 160 2.40 -4.96 13.17
C ILE A 160 2.96 -4.20 11.97
N VAL A 161 2.10 -3.55 11.20
CA VAL A 161 2.51 -2.79 10.00
C VAL A 161 3.39 -1.61 10.39
N LEU A 162 3.03 -0.89 11.45
CA LEU A 162 3.76 0.29 11.92
C LEU A 162 5.20 -0.05 12.30
N VAL A 163 5.43 -1.18 12.98
CA VAL A 163 6.78 -1.58 13.43
C VAL A 163 7.74 -1.68 12.24
N TYR A 164 7.46 -2.50 11.24
CA TYR A 164 8.41 -2.65 10.14
C TYR A 164 8.45 -1.44 9.20
N THR A 165 7.33 -0.69 9.07
CA THR A 165 7.29 0.51 8.22
C THR A 165 8.09 1.66 8.83
N LEU A 166 8.03 1.87 10.15
CA LEU A 166 8.82 2.91 10.83
C LEU A 166 10.33 2.70 10.69
N TYR A 167 10.77 1.45 10.76
CA TYR A 167 12.20 1.13 10.66
C TYR A 167 12.72 1.08 9.21
N GLY A 168 11.91 0.58 8.28
CA GLY A 168 12.39 0.28 6.94
C GLY A 168 11.74 1.05 5.80
N GLY A 169 10.72 1.89 6.07
CA GLY A 169 10.10 2.73 5.05
C GLY A 169 9.74 1.95 3.78
N MET A 170 10.02 2.55 2.63
CA MET A 170 9.72 1.96 1.31
C MET A 170 10.43 0.63 1.05
N TRP A 171 11.64 0.40 1.57
CA TRP A 171 12.32 -0.88 1.44
C TRP A 171 11.55 -2.01 2.11
N SER A 172 11.07 -1.80 3.34
CA SER A 172 10.29 -2.81 4.07
C SER A 172 8.96 -3.08 3.38
N VAL A 173 8.25 -2.03 2.98
CA VAL A 173 6.96 -2.17 2.28
C VAL A 173 7.15 -2.93 0.98
N ALA A 174 8.11 -2.54 0.13
CA ALA A 174 8.35 -3.19 -1.15
C ALA A 174 8.71 -4.68 -1.04
N MET A 175 9.49 -5.06 -0.04
CA MET A 175 9.87 -6.46 0.16
C MET A 175 8.73 -7.29 0.75
N THR A 176 7.90 -6.73 1.64
CA THR A 176 6.70 -7.40 2.13
C THR A 176 5.65 -7.55 1.04
N ASP A 177 5.46 -6.53 0.20
CA ASP A 177 4.56 -6.58 -0.96
C ASP A 177 4.96 -7.68 -1.96
N PHE A 178 6.26 -7.86 -2.17
CA PHE A 178 6.77 -8.92 -3.03
C PHE A 178 6.38 -10.32 -2.51
N VAL A 179 6.51 -10.54 -1.20
CA VAL A 179 6.07 -11.79 -0.56
C VAL A 179 4.54 -11.94 -0.64
N GLN A 180 3.80 -10.86 -0.40
CA GLN A 180 2.34 -10.84 -0.47
C GLN A 180 1.84 -11.19 -1.87
N MET A 181 2.45 -10.60 -2.92
CA MET A 181 2.09 -10.91 -4.31
C MET A 181 2.26 -12.41 -4.62
N ILE A 182 3.32 -13.04 -4.12
CA ILE A 182 3.54 -14.48 -4.31
C ILE A 182 2.42 -15.27 -3.61
N VAL A 183 2.09 -14.91 -2.37
CA VAL A 183 1.02 -15.58 -1.61
C VAL A 183 -0.33 -15.42 -2.31
N ILE A 184 -0.67 -14.22 -2.78
CA ILE A 184 -1.93 -13.96 -3.51
C ILE A 184 -1.97 -14.72 -4.85
N GLY A 185 -0.82 -14.83 -5.54
CA GLY A 185 -0.76 -15.50 -6.85
C GLY A 185 -0.79 -17.03 -6.79
N VAL A 186 -0.45 -17.61 -5.64
CA VAL A 186 -0.44 -19.08 -5.43
C VAL A 186 -1.72 -19.58 -4.75
N GLY A 187 -2.37 -18.76 -3.90
CA GLY A 187 -3.59 -19.07 -3.13
C GLY A 187 -4.85 -18.71 -3.84
#